data_1d72d3c09af2fda39f2b65660e53f35e
#
_entry.id   1d72d3c09af2fda39f2b65660e53f35e
#
_cell.length_a   1.000
_cell.length_b   1.000
_cell.length_c   1.000
_cell.angle_alpha   90.00
_cell.angle_beta   90.00
_cell.angle_gamma   90.00
#
_symmetry.space_group_name_H-M   'P 1'
#
loop_
_entity.id
_entity.type
_entity.pdbx_description
1 polymer ?
#
loop_
_entity_poly.entity_id
_entity_poly.type
_entity_poly.pdbx_seq_one_letter_code
_entity_poly.pdbx_strand_id
1 'polypeptide(L)'
;MSKVIRRKKKTGKVILSIGLVLLLTAVILLGAVAGAAFVIAKGPARSESARLCATFAERRFPLAGLFYSADELERALFYMPPKVAESEIEPSEGNKYSSALYYVDSVSNAWDAVIITGIDPAPLSLEEIDATYSNSKYALGLDGDVDAFLIGDYLTYRGADGELYCFCAMGEDGVLDMGAMTAYEAANSGYIWGMAADRVLLQNGSPSEDLGGGYASRVAVGQAADGSLILIFANDRGLYPSGITYTELASLMFEYGAVNAAAFTAEGAFYADGVGQLGEKGESSFSFIVKGGAN
;
A
#
# COMPACT_ATOMS: atom_id res chain seq x y z
N MET A 1 2.96 74.17 20.35
CA MET A 1 2.03 73.15 19.80
C MET A 1 2.42 72.59 18.44
N SER A 2 3.15 73.30 17.58
CA SER A 2 3.45 72.84 16.19
C SER A 2 4.43 71.63 16.06
N LYS A 3 5.35 71.39 17.00
CA LYS A 3 6.33 70.30 16.96
C LYS A 3 5.73 68.93 17.22
N VAL A 4 4.68 68.79 18.03
CA VAL A 4 4.02 67.53 18.37
C VAL A 4 3.18 67.00 17.19
N ILE A 5 2.54 67.87 16.45
CA ILE A 5 1.73 67.52 15.28
C ILE A 5 2.60 67.03 14.12
N ARG A 6 3.78 67.60 13.91
CA ARG A 6 4.73 67.12 12.89
C ARG A 6 5.32 65.72 13.19
N ARG A 7 5.55 65.40 14.44
CA ARG A 7 6.03 64.05 14.83
C ARG A 7 4.98 62.98 14.61
N LYS A 8 3.71 63.21 14.96
CA LYS A 8 2.62 62.27 14.70
C LYS A 8 2.43 61.97 13.19
N LYS A 9 2.53 62.99 12.31
CA LYS A 9 2.45 62.81 10.85
C LYS A 9 3.60 62.00 10.27
N LYS A 10 4.85 62.11 10.78
CA LYS A 10 5.98 61.31 10.35
C LYS A 10 5.83 59.83 10.77
N THR A 11 5.38 59.56 11.99
CA THR A 11 5.18 58.20 12.49
C THR A 11 4.08 57.47 11.74
N GLY A 12 2.97 58.14 11.40
CA GLY A 12 1.92 57.58 10.57
C GLY A 12 2.36 57.20 9.13
N LYS A 13 3.21 58.02 8.51
CA LYS A 13 3.77 57.70 7.20
C LYS A 13 4.73 56.48 7.25
N VAL A 14 5.52 56.33 8.30
CA VAL A 14 6.43 55.19 8.48
C VAL A 14 5.64 53.91 8.71
N ILE A 15 4.60 53.94 9.58
CA ILE A 15 3.72 52.79 9.80
C ILE A 15 3.03 52.38 8.51
N LEU A 16 2.51 53.33 7.73
CA LEU A 16 1.86 53.05 6.45
C LEU A 16 2.85 52.42 5.44
N SER A 17 4.09 52.90 5.37
CA SER A 17 5.14 52.35 4.51
C SER A 17 5.53 50.94 4.92
N ILE A 18 5.66 50.64 6.20
CA ILE A 18 5.93 49.27 6.71
C ILE A 18 4.77 48.35 6.36
N GLY A 19 3.52 48.80 6.59
CA GLY A 19 2.34 48.01 6.25
C GLY A 19 2.26 47.71 4.74
N LEU A 20 2.60 48.66 3.90
CA LEU A 20 2.61 48.47 2.44
C LEU A 20 3.72 47.49 2.00
N VAL A 21 4.89 47.57 2.61
CA VAL A 21 5.99 46.63 2.31
C VAL A 21 5.61 45.21 2.73
N LEU A 22 5.04 45.04 3.91
CA LEU A 22 4.58 43.71 4.38
C LEU A 22 3.49 43.14 3.48
N LEU A 23 2.53 43.99 3.03
CA LEU A 23 1.48 43.56 2.12
C LEU A 23 2.08 43.15 0.75
N LEU A 24 3.00 43.93 0.18
CA LEU A 24 3.68 43.58 -1.05
C LEU A 24 4.49 42.30 -0.94
N THR A 25 5.21 42.10 0.15
CA THR A 25 5.96 40.86 0.40
C THR A 25 5.01 39.66 0.49
N ALA A 26 3.87 39.80 1.18
CA ALA A 26 2.88 38.72 1.27
C ALA A 26 2.28 38.40 -0.13
N VAL A 27 1.98 39.38 -0.93
CA VAL A 27 1.46 39.21 -2.31
C VAL A 27 2.50 38.49 -3.18
N ILE A 28 3.78 38.86 -3.09
CA ILE A 28 4.86 38.24 -3.85
C ILE A 28 5.03 36.76 -3.42
N LEU A 29 5.01 36.50 -2.11
CA LEU A 29 5.11 35.13 -1.59
C LEU A 29 3.92 34.26 -2.04
N LEU A 30 2.71 34.79 -1.93
CA LEU A 30 1.50 34.11 -2.41
C LEU A 30 1.56 33.86 -3.92
N GLY A 31 2.03 34.82 -4.69
CA GLY A 31 2.23 34.68 -6.13
C GLY A 31 3.29 33.62 -6.49
N ALA A 32 4.39 33.57 -5.74
CA ALA A 32 5.43 32.57 -5.93
C ALA A 32 4.93 31.16 -5.61
N VAL A 33 4.20 30.99 -4.50
CA VAL A 33 3.58 29.70 -4.10
C VAL A 33 2.54 29.28 -5.15
N ALA A 34 1.66 30.17 -5.56
CA ALA A 34 0.65 29.88 -6.59
C ALA A 34 1.30 29.53 -7.95
N GLY A 35 2.37 30.25 -8.31
CA GLY A 35 3.14 29.98 -9.53
C GLY A 35 3.82 28.61 -9.49
N ALA A 36 4.46 28.27 -8.37
CA ALA A 36 5.06 26.94 -8.17
C ALA A 36 4.00 25.83 -8.23
N ALA A 37 2.88 25.99 -7.53
CA ALA A 37 1.77 25.04 -7.57
C ALA A 37 1.20 24.89 -9.00
N PHE A 38 1.08 25.98 -9.74
CA PHE A 38 0.64 25.94 -11.14
C PHE A 38 1.63 25.20 -12.05
N VAL A 39 2.93 25.40 -11.89
CA VAL A 39 3.98 24.71 -12.67
C VAL A 39 3.96 23.21 -12.36
N ILE A 40 3.81 22.84 -11.10
CA ILE A 40 3.70 21.42 -10.69
C ILE A 40 2.41 20.81 -11.28
N ALA A 41 1.28 21.49 -11.17
CA ALA A 41 -0.02 21.00 -11.62
C ALA A 41 -0.20 20.96 -13.15
N LYS A 42 0.58 21.73 -13.91
CA LYS A 42 0.52 21.79 -15.37
C LYS A 42 1.78 21.27 -16.07
N GLY A 43 2.84 20.99 -15.30
CA GLY A 43 4.13 20.54 -15.81
C GLY A 43 4.22 19.03 -16.03
N PRO A 44 5.42 18.50 -16.30
CA PRO A 44 5.65 17.08 -16.57
C PRO A 44 5.35 16.16 -15.35
N ALA A 45 5.38 16.70 -14.14
CA ALA A 45 5.02 15.98 -12.91
C ALA A 45 3.51 16.04 -12.58
N ARG A 46 2.64 16.38 -13.56
CA ARG A 46 1.20 16.54 -13.32
C ARG A 46 0.54 15.25 -12.77
N SER A 47 0.87 14.10 -13.33
CA SER A 47 0.31 12.82 -12.92
C SER A 47 0.70 12.46 -11.47
N GLU A 48 1.98 12.64 -11.11
CA GLU A 48 2.49 12.41 -9.77
C GLU A 48 1.93 13.40 -8.76
N SER A 49 1.83 14.66 -9.13
CA SER A 49 1.22 15.67 -8.25
C SER A 49 -0.28 15.49 -8.11
N ALA A 50 -1.00 14.98 -9.12
CA ALA A 50 -2.40 14.57 -9.00
C ALA A 50 -2.53 13.37 -8.05
N ARG A 51 -1.65 12.39 -8.17
CA ARG A 51 -1.59 11.22 -7.28
C ARG A 51 -1.33 11.66 -5.83
N LEU A 52 -0.34 12.52 -5.59
CA LEU A 52 -0.10 13.11 -4.28
C LEU A 52 -1.34 13.82 -3.73
N CYS A 53 -2.00 14.66 -4.52
CA CYS A 53 -3.20 15.37 -4.10
C CYS A 53 -4.39 14.44 -3.83
N ALA A 54 -4.45 13.31 -4.51
CA ALA A 54 -5.50 12.32 -4.35
C ALA A 54 -5.24 11.41 -3.14
N THR A 55 -3.99 11.01 -2.89
CA THR A 55 -3.58 10.20 -1.74
C THR A 55 -3.43 11.00 -0.46
N PHE A 56 -3.23 12.33 -0.56
CA PHE A 56 -3.09 13.20 0.60
C PHE A 56 -4.42 13.30 1.35
N ALA A 57 -4.60 12.37 2.24
CA ALA A 57 -5.77 12.14 3.06
C ALA A 57 -6.93 11.50 2.27
N GLU A 58 -7.54 10.50 2.82
CA GLU A 58 -8.95 10.13 2.61
C GLU A 58 -9.89 11.37 2.53
N ARG A 59 -9.32 12.51 2.75
CA ARG A 59 -9.86 13.86 2.57
C ARG A 59 -9.04 14.51 1.47
N ARG A 60 -9.53 14.41 0.24
CA ARG A 60 -9.04 15.16 -0.92
C ARG A 60 -8.48 16.49 -0.48
N PHE A 61 -7.21 16.75 -0.77
CA PHE A 61 -6.62 18.05 -0.47
C PHE A 61 -7.62 19.15 -0.88
N PRO A 62 -8.11 19.99 0.06
CA PRO A 62 -9.30 20.83 -0.20
C PRO A 62 -9.19 21.73 -1.42
N LEU A 63 -7.94 22.03 -1.82
CA LEU A 63 -7.63 22.87 -2.97
C LEU A 63 -7.30 22.06 -4.24
N ALA A 64 -7.28 20.73 -4.17
CA ALA A 64 -6.94 19.89 -5.34
C ALA A 64 -7.89 20.16 -6.52
N GLY A 65 -9.18 20.38 -6.24
CA GLY A 65 -10.18 20.72 -7.26
C GLY A 65 -9.94 22.01 -8.02
N LEU A 66 -9.02 22.89 -7.58
CA LEU A 66 -8.59 24.06 -8.33
C LEU A 66 -7.61 23.71 -9.47
N PHE A 67 -6.94 22.59 -9.37
CA PHE A 67 -5.87 22.18 -10.28
C PHE A 67 -6.20 20.93 -11.08
N TYR A 68 -7.03 20.03 -10.53
CA TYR A 68 -7.36 18.72 -11.09
C TYR A 68 -8.87 18.52 -11.12
N SER A 69 -9.38 17.86 -12.15
CA SER A 69 -10.76 17.40 -12.18
C SER A 69 -10.96 16.19 -11.23
N ALA A 70 -12.21 15.93 -10.86
CA ALA A 70 -12.54 14.74 -10.06
C ALA A 70 -12.06 13.44 -10.75
N ASP A 71 -12.28 13.34 -12.06
CA ASP A 71 -11.85 12.20 -12.88
C ASP A 71 -10.33 12.06 -12.96
N GLU A 72 -9.57 13.16 -12.92
CA GLU A 72 -8.10 13.11 -12.90
C GLU A 72 -7.59 12.63 -11.55
N LEU A 73 -8.20 13.08 -10.46
CA LEU A 73 -7.86 12.63 -9.12
C LEU A 73 -8.22 11.16 -8.91
N GLU A 74 -9.35 10.72 -9.40
CA GLU A 74 -9.78 9.33 -9.34
C GLU A 74 -8.87 8.42 -10.16
N ARG A 75 -8.53 8.81 -11.39
CA ARG A 75 -7.55 8.07 -12.21
C ARG A 75 -6.14 8.09 -11.64
N ALA A 76 -5.75 9.14 -10.94
CA ALA A 76 -4.44 9.22 -10.31
C ALA A 76 -4.33 8.34 -9.06
N LEU A 77 -5.44 8.12 -8.34
CA LEU A 77 -5.53 7.11 -7.27
C LEU A 77 -5.41 5.69 -7.83
N PHE A 78 -5.90 5.50 -9.04
CA PHE A 78 -6.05 4.19 -9.63
C PHE A 78 -5.47 4.17 -11.05
N TYR A 79 -4.13 4.35 -11.17
CA TYR A 79 -3.46 4.12 -12.44
C TYR A 79 -3.37 2.61 -12.68
N MET A 80 -4.39 2.09 -13.33
CA MET A 80 -4.29 0.78 -13.95
C MET A 80 -4.18 0.95 -15.46
N PRO A 81 -3.21 0.30 -16.09
CA PRO A 81 -3.21 0.21 -17.54
C PRO A 81 -4.50 -0.47 -18.00
N PRO A 82 -4.97 -0.16 -19.21
CA PRO A 82 -6.16 -0.81 -19.76
C PRO A 82 -5.99 -2.32 -19.72
N LYS A 83 -7.03 -2.99 -19.24
CA LYS A 83 -7.09 -4.43 -19.00
C LYS A 83 -6.55 -5.23 -20.17
N VAL A 84 -5.49 -5.99 -19.94
CA VAL A 84 -5.21 -7.17 -20.75
C VAL A 84 -6.01 -8.31 -20.12
N ALA A 85 -6.84 -8.97 -20.91
CA ALA A 85 -7.88 -9.88 -20.44
C ALA A 85 -7.33 -11.27 -20.03
N GLU A 86 -6.44 -11.32 -19.05
CA GLU A 86 -6.06 -12.58 -18.41
C GLU A 86 -6.68 -12.58 -17.01
N SER A 87 -7.82 -13.24 -16.89
CA SER A 87 -8.57 -13.32 -15.64
C SER A 87 -8.47 -14.69 -14.97
N GLU A 88 -7.86 -15.65 -15.62
CA GLU A 88 -7.73 -17.01 -15.09
C GLU A 88 -6.26 -17.29 -14.73
N ILE A 89 -6.08 -17.93 -13.57
CA ILE A 89 -4.76 -18.41 -13.14
C ILE A 89 -4.62 -19.81 -13.70
N GLU A 90 -3.65 -20.00 -14.58
CA GLU A 90 -3.28 -21.31 -15.11
C GLU A 90 -1.87 -21.67 -14.62
N PRO A 91 -1.73 -22.34 -13.46
CA PRO A 91 -0.44 -22.80 -12.99
C PRO A 91 0.20 -23.72 -14.04
N SER A 92 1.37 -23.35 -14.48
CA SER A 92 2.10 -24.11 -15.50
C SER A 92 2.77 -25.31 -14.84
N GLU A 93 2.32 -26.51 -15.17
CA GLU A 93 2.96 -27.75 -14.73
C GLU A 93 4.42 -27.77 -15.18
N GLY A 94 5.34 -27.83 -14.22
CA GLY A 94 6.78 -27.97 -14.47
C GLY A 94 7.55 -26.68 -14.73
N ASN A 95 6.95 -25.51 -14.61
CA ASN A 95 7.67 -24.25 -14.64
C ASN A 95 8.51 -24.07 -13.37
N LYS A 96 9.80 -23.88 -13.57
CA LYS A 96 10.67 -23.40 -12.49
C LYS A 96 10.50 -21.88 -12.42
N TYR A 97 9.67 -21.42 -11.52
CA TYR A 97 9.53 -20.01 -11.21
C TYR A 97 10.89 -19.42 -10.79
N SER A 98 11.22 -18.26 -11.32
CA SER A 98 12.46 -17.55 -10.99
C SER A 98 12.10 -16.31 -10.19
N SER A 99 12.39 -16.33 -8.89
CA SER A 99 12.10 -15.18 -8.04
C SER A 99 13.04 -14.01 -8.31
N ALA A 100 12.47 -12.81 -8.37
CA ALA A 100 13.19 -11.55 -8.47
C ALA A 100 12.76 -10.61 -7.32
N LEU A 101 13.72 -9.82 -6.81
CA LEU A 101 13.50 -8.89 -5.71
C LEU A 101 13.72 -7.46 -6.21
N TYR A 102 12.78 -6.58 -5.89
CA TYR A 102 12.80 -5.17 -6.27
C TYR A 102 12.63 -4.30 -5.04
N TYR A 103 13.24 -3.12 -5.09
CA TYR A 103 13.06 -2.06 -4.10
C TYR A 103 12.39 -0.88 -4.76
N VAL A 104 11.32 -0.37 -4.16
CA VAL A 104 10.54 0.74 -4.67
C VAL A 104 10.37 1.78 -3.56
N ASP A 105 10.69 3.02 -3.89
CA ASP A 105 10.43 4.17 -3.04
C ASP A 105 9.21 4.93 -3.53
N SER A 106 8.35 5.36 -2.61
CA SER A 106 7.28 6.27 -2.99
C SER A 106 7.83 7.64 -3.39
N VAL A 107 7.19 8.27 -4.36
CA VAL A 107 7.54 9.63 -4.82
C VAL A 107 7.47 10.65 -3.67
N SER A 108 6.57 10.43 -2.72
CA SER A 108 6.38 11.27 -1.53
C SER A 108 7.33 10.98 -0.38
N ASN A 109 8.20 9.96 -0.49
CA ASN A 109 8.97 9.40 0.63
C ASN A 109 8.13 8.96 1.84
N ALA A 110 6.84 8.70 1.64
CA ALA A 110 5.93 8.29 2.71
C ALA A 110 6.11 6.81 3.07
N TRP A 111 6.56 6.00 2.13
CA TRP A 111 6.82 4.57 2.28
C TRP A 111 7.94 4.11 1.35
N ASP A 112 8.51 2.98 1.68
CA ASP A 112 9.33 2.16 0.80
C ASP A 112 8.79 0.73 0.77
N ALA A 113 9.03 0.02 -0.31
CA ALA A 113 8.54 -1.34 -0.46
C ALA A 113 9.61 -2.28 -1.00
N VAL A 114 9.53 -3.52 -0.52
CA VAL A 114 10.23 -4.66 -1.10
C VAL A 114 9.20 -5.52 -1.80
N ILE A 115 9.47 -5.86 -3.05
CA ILE A 115 8.58 -6.64 -3.91
C ILE A 115 9.34 -7.87 -4.37
N ILE A 116 8.73 -9.02 -4.19
CA ILE A 116 9.26 -10.30 -4.65
C ILE A 116 8.26 -10.90 -5.62
N THR A 117 8.70 -11.18 -6.82
CA THR A 117 7.88 -11.80 -7.88
C THR A 117 8.41 -13.20 -8.21
N GLY A 118 7.63 -13.97 -8.95
CA GLY A 118 8.06 -15.27 -9.46
C GLY A 118 8.32 -16.30 -8.37
N ILE A 119 7.55 -16.26 -7.27
CA ILE A 119 7.66 -17.23 -6.19
C ILE A 119 6.82 -18.46 -6.56
N ASP A 120 7.41 -19.65 -6.40
CA ASP A 120 6.67 -20.91 -6.46
C ASP A 120 5.64 -20.95 -5.31
N PRO A 121 4.36 -21.22 -5.57
CA PRO A 121 3.36 -21.34 -4.52
C PRO A 121 3.60 -22.50 -3.56
N ALA A 122 4.18 -23.63 -4.01
CA ALA A 122 4.35 -24.81 -3.19
C ALA A 122 5.13 -24.61 -1.88
N PRO A 123 6.24 -23.82 -1.83
CA PRO A 123 6.95 -23.56 -0.58
C PRO A 123 6.37 -22.44 0.28
N LEU A 124 5.30 -21.74 -0.15
CA LEU A 124 4.66 -20.71 0.67
C LEU A 124 3.81 -21.36 1.76
N SER A 125 4.07 -21.01 2.99
CA SER A 125 3.26 -21.39 4.14
C SER A 125 2.88 -20.18 4.98
N LEU A 126 1.76 -20.28 5.68
CA LEU A 126 1.40 -19.42 6.79
C LEU A 126 1.80 -20.13 8.09
N GLU A 127 2.62 -19.50 8.91
CA GLU A 127 3.09 -20.09 10.16
C GLU A 127 2.81 -19.15 11.33
N GLU A 128 2.32 -19.72 12.44
CA GLU A 128 2.23 -19.03 13.72
C GLU A 128 3.64 -18.94 14.30
N ILE A 129 4.09 -17.74 14.69
CA ILE A 129 5.51 -17.52 14.88
C ILE A 129 5.97 -17.65 16.32
N ASP A 130 6.94 -18.52 16.46
CA ASP A 130 8.23 -18.23 17.08
C ASP A 130 9.37 -18.50 16.05
N ALA A 131 9.10 -18.19 14.78
CA ALA A 131 9.95 -18.62 13.69
C ALA A 131 11.25 -17.82 13.65
N THR A 132 12.33 -18.52 13.76
CA THR A 132 13.63 -18.04 13.33
C THR A 132 13.57 -17.83 11.79
N TYR A 133 13.41 -16.57 11.35
CA TYR A 133 13.49 -16.17 9.94
C TYR A 133 14.72 -16.73 9.21
N SER A 134 15.72 -17.18 9.98
CA SER A 134 17.00 -17.66 9.48
C SER A 134 16.96 -18.93 8.61
N ASN A 135 15.83 -19.65 8.57
CA ASN A 135 15.67 -20.84 7.74
C ASN A 135 14.74 -20.62 6.53
N SER A 136 14.33 -19.40 6.31
CA SER A 136 13.42 -19.02 5.24
C SER A 136 14.18 -18.32 4.11
N LYS A 137 13.73 -18.51 2.88
CA LYS A 137 14.20 -17.69 1.76
C LYS A 137 13.60 -16.28 1.86
N TYR A 138 12.32 -16.22 2.18
CA TYR A 138 11.59 -14.98 2.46
C TYR A 138 10.67 -15.21 3.66
N ALA A 139 10.46 -14.17 4.46
CA ALA A 139 9.48 -14.15 5.53
C ALA A 139 8.89 -12.74 5.68
N LEU A 140 7.58 -12.65 5.81
CA LEU A 140 6.84 -11.40 5.97
C LEU A 140 5.99 -11.51 7.23
N GLY A 141 6.29 -10.68 8.21
CA GLY A 141 5.55 -10.62 9.47
C GLY A 141 4.19 -9.94 9.32
N LEU A 142 3.18 -10.51 9.94
CA LEU A 142 1.79 -10.06 9.94
C LEU A 142 1.35 -9.69 11.35
N ASP A 143 0.40 -8.75 11.45
CA ASP A 143 -0.25 -8.42 12.72
C ASP A 143 -0.93 -9.66 13.30
N GLY A 144 -0.80 -9.83 14.62
CA GLY A 144 -1.40 -10.95 15.34
C GLY A 144 -2.89 -10.83 15.63
N ASP A 145 -3.46 -9.64 15.38
CA ASP A 145 -4.89 -9.39 15.63
C ASP A 145 -5.74 -9.77 14.42
N VAL A 146 -5.69 -11.06 14.05
CA VAL A 146 -6.38 -11.60 12.88
C VAL A 146 -7.76 -12.11 13.27
N ASP A 147 -8.77 -11.75 12.49
CA ASP A 147 -10.16 -12.15 12.74
C ASP A 147 -10.41 -13.63 12.49
N ALA A 148 -9.74 -14.24 11.52
CA ALA A 148 -9.83 -15.67 11.25
C ALA A 148 -8.59 -16.20 10.52
N PHE A 149 -8.17 -17.42 10.84
CA PHE A 149 -7.11 -18.12 10.10
C PHE A 149 -7.33 -19.64 10.08
N LEU A 150 -6.74 -20.27 9.07
CA LEU A 150 -6.74 -21.70 8.83
C LEU A 150 -5.31 -22.14 8.51
N ILE A 151 -4.83 -23.17 9.19
CA ILE A 151 -3.54 -23.83 8.90
C ILE A 151 -3.77 -25.35 8.96
N GLY A 152 -3.75 -26.01 7.81
CA GLY A 152 -4.18 -27.40 7.71
C GLY A 152 -5.61 -27.57 8.21
N ASP A 153 -5.82 -28.47 9.16
CA ASP A 153 -7.14 -28.72 9.79
C ASP A 153 -7.45 -27.78 10.97
N TYR A 154 -6.54 -26.88 11.32
CA TYR A 154 -6.69 -25.99 12.45
C TYR A 154 -7.32 -24.66 12.03
N LEU A 155 -8.57 -24.45 12.47
CA LEU A 155 -9.32 -23.21 12.23
C LEU A 155 -9.49 -22.42 13.52
N THR A 156 -9.20 -21.13 13.47
CA THR A 156 -9.57 -20.18 14.51
C THR A 156 -10.27 -19.00 13.90
N TYR A 157 -11.31 -18.47 14.56
CA TYR A 157 -12.00 -17.26 14.15
C TYR A 157 -12.58 -16.52 15.34
N ARG A 158 -12.74 -15.21 15.20
CA ARG A 158 -13.42 -14.32 16.13
C ARG A 158 -14.75 -13.90 15.52
N GLY A 159 -15.75 -13.71 16.34
CA GLY A 159 -17.06 -13.28 15.88
C GLY A 159 -18.13 -14.37 15.94
N ALA A 160 -19.27 -14.13 15.31
CA ALA A 160 -20.40 -15.04 15.35
C ALA A 160 -20.30 -16.13 14.28
N ASP A 161 -20.89 -17.29 14.55
CA ASP A 161 -21.05 -18.33 13.52
C ASP A 161 -21.82 -17.77 12.31
N GLY A 162 -21.23 -17.94 11.12
CA GLY A 162 -21.80 -17.43 9.86
C GLY A 162 -21.39 -16.00 9.51
N GLU A 163 -20.50 -15.38 10.27
CA GLU A 163 -19.87 -14.11 9.89
C GLU A 163 -19.02 -14.30 8.63
N LEU A 164 -19.10 -13.32 7.72
CA LEU A 164 -18.29 -13.31 6.50
C LEU A 164 -17.01 -12.55 6.70
N TYR A 165 -15.90 -13.21 6.39
CA TYR A 165 -14.56 -12.64 6.39
C TYR A 165 -14.07 -12.48 4.96
N CYS A 166 -13.21 -11.51 4.75
CA CYS A 166 -12.45 -11.36 3.51
C CYS A 166 -11.27 -12.34 3.56
N PHE A 167 -11.43 -13.56 3.07
CA PHE A 167 -10.37 -14.57 3.10
C PHE A 167 -9.42 -14.45 1.91
N CYS A 168 -8.14 -14.72 2.19
CA CYS A 168 -7.11 -15.09 1.23
C CYS A 168 -6.61 -16.48 1.62
N ALA A 169 -6.74 -17.44 0.73
CA ALA A 169 -6.46 -18.84 1.03
C ALA A 169 -5.75 -19.53 -0.15
N MET A 170 -4.91 -20.50 0.16
CA MET A 170 -4.17 -21.30 -0.82
C MET A 170 -4.78 -22.69 -0.95
N GLY A 171 -5.18 -23.06 -2.14
CA GLY A 171 -5.63 -24.40 -2.48
C GLY A 171 -4.49 -25.42 -2.64
N GLU A 172 -4.82 -26.72 -2.59
CA GLU A 172 -3.86 -27.79 -2.88
C GLU A 172 -3.33 -27.74 -4.32
N ASP A 173 -4.08 -27.13 -5.23
CA ASP A 173 -3.71 -26.90 -6.61
C ASP A 173 -2.72 -25.74 -6.80
N GLY A 174 -2.34 -25.06 -5.73
CA GLY A 174 -1.46 -23.89 -5.75
C GLY A 174 -2.13 -22.61 -6.23
N VAL A 175 -3.47 -22.58 -6.29
CA VAL A 175 -4.23 -21.39 -6.63
C VAL A 175 -4.57 -20.60 -5.37
N LEU A 176 -4.33 -19.30 -5.44
CA LEU A 176 -4.66 -18.35 -4.40
C LEU A 176 -6.10 -17.85 -4.61
N ASP A 177 -7.00 -18.30 -3.78
CA ASP A 177 -8.41 -17.92 -3.79
C ASP A 177 -8.67 -16.75 -2.82
N MET A 178 -9.58 -15.88 -3.19
CA MET A 178 -9.91 -14.67 -2.43
C MET A 178 -11.38 -14.35 -2.53
N GLY A 179 -11.96 -14.02 -1.38
CA GLY A 179 -13.37 -13.62 -1.39
C GLY A 179 -13.97 -13.57 0.00
N ALA A 180 -15.24 -13.16 0.03
CA ALA A 180 -16.04 -13.20 1.24
C ALA A 180 -16.53 -14.62 1.47
N MET A 181 -16.11 -15.23 2.57
CA MET A 181 -16.55 -16.54 3.01
C MET A 181 -16.61 -16.62 4.54
N THR A 182 -17.41 -17.54 5.04
CA THR A 182 -17.39 -17.85 6.47
C THR A 182 -16.16 -18.68 6.83
N ALA A 183 -15.74 -18.64 8.09
CA ALA A 183 -14.65 -19.49 8.57
C ALA A 183 -14.95 -20.98 8.33
N TYR A 184 -16.20 -21.39 8.45
CA TYR A 184 -16.63 -22.76 8.21
C TYR A 184 -16.52 -23.16 6.72
N GLU A 185 -16.89 -22.27 5.79
CA GLU A 185 -16.69 -22.50 4.35
C GLU A 185 -15.22 -22.64 4.03
N ALA A 186 -14.37 -21.74 4.55
CA ALA A 186 -12.93 -21.82 4.37
C ALA A 186 -12.35 -23.17 4.82
N ALA A 187 -12.76 -23.65 6.01
CA ALA A 187 -12.28 -24.94 6.54
C ALA A 187 -12.74 -26.16 5.72
N ASN A 188 -13.83 -26.07 4.98
CA ASN A 188 -14.37 -27.17 4.17
C ASN A 188 -14.03 -27.05 2.67
N SER A 189 -13.27 -26.04 2.28
CA SER A 189 -12.90 -25.80 0.86
C SER A 189 -11.61 -26.49 0.41
N GLY A 190 -10.93 -27.22 1.32
CA GLY A 190 -9.69 -27.92 0.99
C GLY A 190 -8.46 -27.02 0.86
N TYR A 191 -8.50 -25.86 1.50
CA TYR A 191 -7.33 -24.98 1.56
C TYR A 191 -6.26 -25.54 2.50
N ILE A 192 -5.00 -25.39 2.08
CA ILE A 192 -3.84 -25.78 2.90
C ILE A 192 -3.52 -24.74 3.98
N TRP A 193 -3.82 -23.49 3.68
CA TRP A 193 -3.83 -22.37 4.62
C TRP A 193 -4.78 -21.27 4.14
N GLY A 194 -5.24 -20.45 5.04
CA GLY A 194 -6.05 -19.28 4.75
C GLY A 194 -6.06 -18.29 5.90
N MET A 195 -6.31 -17.03 5.61
CA MET A 195 -6.33 -15.97 6.61
C MET A 195 -7.30 -14.86 6.20
N ALA A 196 -7.99 -14.29 7.17
CA ALA A 196 -8.79 -13.09 6.96
C ALA A 196 -7.85 -11.94 6.59
N ALA A 197 -8.08 -11.37 5.42
CA ALA A 197 -7.34 -10.24 4.90
C ALA A 197 -8.05 -8.93 5.27
N ASP A 198 -7.30 -7.85 5.40
CA ASP A 198 -7.88 -6.52 5.60
C ASP A 198 -8.69 -6.10 4.38
N ARG A 199 -8.16 -6.40 3.18
CA ARG A 199 -8.79 -6.05 1.90
C ARG A 199 -8.38 -7.02 0.78
N VAL A 200 -9.32 -7.37 -0.09
CA VAL A 200 -9.00 -7.84 -1.44
C VAL A 200 -8.61 -6.62 -2.26
N LEU A 201 -7.42 -6.63 -2.82
CA LEU A 201 -6.87 -5.57 -3.65
C LEU A 201 -7.26 -5.73 -5.12
N LEU A 202 -7.09 -6.95 -5.61
CA LEU A 202 -7.36 -7.35 -6.99
C LEU A 202 -8.13 -8.66 -6.99
N GLN A 203 -9.12 -8.76 -7.87
CA GLN A 203 -9.84 -10.00 -8.14
C GLN A 203 -10.04 -10.16 -9.64
N ASN A 204 -9.58 -11.28 -10.20
CA ASN A 204 -9.66 -11.56 -11.63
C ASN A 204 -9.12 -10.41 -12.50
N GLY A 205 -7.97 -9.86 -12.15
CA GLY A 205 -7.30 -8.76 -12.82
C GLY A 205 -8.05 -7.42 -12.74
N SER A 206 -9.01 -7.30 -11.84
CA SER A 206 -9.74 -6.05 -11.59
C SER A 206 -9.53 -5.57 -10.17
N PRO A 207 -9.37 -4.28 -9.95
CA PRO A 207 -9.32 -3.73 -8.60
C PRO A 207 -10.66 -3.83 -7.90
N SER A 208 -10.62 -3.99 -6.59
CA SER A 208 -11.80 -3.88 -5.75
C SER A 208 -12.36 -2.47 -5.77
N GLU A 209 -13.70 -2.33 -5.73
CA GLU A 209 -14.38 -1.03 -5.87
C GLU A 209 -14.14 -0.10 -4.68
N ASP A 210 -14.04 -0.63 -3.46
CA ASP A 210 -13.85 0.16 -2.24
C ASP A 210 -12.53 -0.23 -1.54
N LEU A 211 -11.45 0.43 -1.96
CA LEU A 211 -10.13 0.30 -1.36
C LEU A 211 -9.87 1.35 -0.26
N GLY A 212 -10.92 1.90 0.35
CA GLY A 212 -10.79 2.83 1.47
C GLY A 212 -9.84 2.30 2.54
N GLY A 213 -9.37 3.17 3.39
CA GLY A 213 -8.45 2.85 4.48
C GLY A 213 -7.22 3.77 4.48
N GLY A 214 -6.68 4.02 5.67
CA GLY A 214 -5.60 4.97 5.89
C GLY A 214 -4.24 4.49 5.39
N TYR A 215 -3.23 5.25 5.78
CA TYR A 215 -1.83 4.93 5.57
C TYR A 215 -1.34 4.00 6.67
N ALA A 216 -0.62 2.95 6.31
CA ALA A 216 0.01 2.02 7.25
C ALA A 216 1.15 1.25 6.56
N SER A 217 1.99 0.58 7.36
CA SER A 217 2.82 -0.52 6.87
C SER A 217 1.92 -1.69 6.49
N ARG A 218 2.16 -2.31 5.36
CA ARG A 218 1.30 -3.37 4.83
C ARG A 218 2.09 -4.49 4.19
N VAL A 219 1.53 -5.68 4.29
CA VAL A 219 1.93 -6.83 3.50
C VAL A 219 0.85 -7.11 2.47
N ALA A 220 1.23 -7.52 1.27
CA ALA A 220 0.30 -8.04 0.30
C ALA A 220 0.83 -9.33 -0.31
N VAL A 221 -0.10 -10.23 -0.57
CA VAL A 221 0.11 -11.48 -1.29
C VAL A 221 -0.76 -11.46 -2.53
N GLY A 222 -0.18 -11.78 -3.67
CA GLY A 222 -0.90 -11.88 -4.94
C GLY A 222 -0.39 -13.03 -5.78
N GLN A 223 -1.14 -13.36 -6.81
CA GLN A 223 -0.80 -14.40 -7.77
C GLN A 223 -0.94 -13.88 -9.19
N ALA A 224 0.08 -14.14 -10.00
CA ALA A 224 0.08 -13.83 -11.42
C ALA A 224 -0.65 -14.90 -12.24
N ALA A 225 -0.97 -14.60 -13.51
CA ALA A 225 -1.69 -15.52 -14.39
C ALA A 225 -0.95 -16.85 -14.64
N ASP A 226 0.39 -16.85 -14.58
CA ASP A 226 1.22 -18.06 -14.69
C ASP A 226 1.25 -18.91 -13.40
N GLY A 227 0.52 -18.51 -12.37
CA GLY A 227 0.45 -19.17 -11.07
C GLY A 227 1.54 -18.76 -10.10
N SER A 228 2.55 -18.00 -10.51
CA SER A 228 3.59 -17.53 -9.59
C SER A 228 3.03 -16.52 -8.57
N LEU A 229 3.61 -16.53 -7.37
CA LEU A 229 3.21 -15.59 -6.32
C LEU A 229 4.05 -14.32 -6.34
N ILE A 230 3.42 -13.27 -5.86
CA ILE A 230 3.99 -11.94 -5.65
C ILE A 230 3.78 -11.57 -4.19
N LEU A 231 4.86 -11.22 -3.51
CA LEU A 231 4.84 -10.71 -2.14
C LEU A 231 5.30 -9.27 -2.12
N ILE A 232 4.57 -8.40 -1.42
CA ILE A 232 4.97 -7.01 -1.19
C ILE A 232 4.99 -6.75 0.31
N PHE A 233 6.10 -6.21 0.79
CA PHE A 233 6.21 -5.59 2.09
C PHE A 233 6.43 -4.11 1.90
N ALA A 234 5.46 -3.28 2.30
CA ALA A 234 5.56 -1.83 2.26
C ALA A 234 5.65 -1.30 3.69
N ASN A 235 6.77 -0.65 3.96
CA ASN A 235 7.10 -0.09 5.27
C ASN A 235 6.79 1.41 5.30
N ASP A 236 6.30 1.93 6.42
CA ASP A 236 6.19 3.36 6.61
C ASP A 236 7.54 3.98 6.97
N ARG A 237 7.74 5.25 6.60
CA ARG A 237 8.96 6.00 6.92
C ARG A 237 8.80 6.95 8.09
N GLY A 238 7.69 6.87 8.83
CA GLY A 238 7.41 7.72 9.99
C GLY A 238 7.16 9.19 9.67
N LEU A 239 7.13 9.58 8.40
CA LEU A 239 6.78 10.93 7.96
C LEU A 239 5.28 11.00 7.71
N TYR A 240 4.57 11.87 8.39
CA TYR A 240 3.12 12.01 8.20
C TYR A 240 2.75 12.69 6.86
N PRO A 241 1.84 12.12 6.06
CA PRO A 241 1.21 10.80 6.17
C PRO A 241 2.22 9.68 5.88
N SER A 242 2.35 8.70 6.75
CA SER A 242 3.32 7.60 6.61
C SER A 242 2.64 6.29 6.26
N GLY A 243 3.30 5.51 5.42
CA GLY A 243 2.81 4.23 4.95
C GLY A 243 2.16 4.27 3.58
N ILE A 244 1.72 3.11 3.12
CA ILE A 244 1.07 2.90 1.83
C ILE A 244 -0.45 2.78 1.99
N THR A 245 -1.21 3.32 1.03
CA THR A 245 -2.66 3.10 0.94
C THR A 245 -2.96 1.78 0.24
N TYR A 246 -4.17 1.23 0.45
CA TYR A 246 -4.60 0.03 -0.30
C TYR A 246 -4.65 0.26 -1.80
N THR A 247 -4.99 1.47 -2.24
CA THR A 247 -5.02 1.83 -3.66
C THR A 247 -3.62 1.82 -4.29
N GLU A 248 -2.61 2.37 -3.60
CA GLU A 248 -1.22 2.31 -4.05
C GLU A 248 -0.71 0.88 -4.07
N LEU A 249 -1.04 0.10 -3.04
CA LEU A 249 -0.66 -1.30 -2.93
C LEU A 249 -1.30 -2.16 -4.03
N ALA A 250 -2.58 -1.92 -4.35
CA ALA A 250 -3.27 -2.57 -5.47
C ALA A 250 -2.61 -2.21 -6.82
N SER A 251 -2.23 -0.94 -6.99
CA SER A 251 -1.52 -0.50 -8.19
C SER A 251 -0.17 -1.17 -8.35
N LEU A 252 0.60 -1.32 -7.26
CA LEU A 252 1.85 -2.07 -7.28
C LEU A 252 1.62 -3.54 -7.61
N MET A 253 0.68 -4.20 -6.97
CA MET A 253 0.35 -5.59 -7.26
C MET A 253 0.00 -5.79 -8.74
N PHE A 254 -0.81 -4.90 -9.30
CA PHE A 254 -1.17 -4.94 -10.71
C PHE A 254 0.03 -4.69 -11.63
N GLU A 255 0.87 -3.71 -11.32
CA GLU A 255 2.08 -3.37 -12.10
C GLU A 255 3.05 -4.55 -12.18
N TYR A 256 3.14 -5.33 -11.10
CA TYR A 256 3.97 -6.54 -11.04
C TYR A 256 3.26 -7.81 -11.53
N GLY A 257 2.06 -7.69 -12.09
CA GLY A 257 1.37 -8.75 -12.83
C GLY A 257 0.41 -9.60 -12.02
N ALA A 258 0.02 -9.18 -10.81
CA ALA A 258 -0.98 -9.91 -10.04
C ALA A 258 -2.36 -9.87 -10.72
N VAL A 259 -3.01 -11.02 -10.78
CA VAL A 259 -4.42 -11.20 -11.17
C VAL A 259 -5.31 -11.15 -9.93
N ASN A 260 -4.90 -11.83 -8.88
CA ASN A 260 -5.52 -11.78 -7.56
C ASN A 260 -4.52 -11.23 -6.55
N ALA A 261 -4.98 -10.40 -5.60
CA ALA A 261 -4.15 -9.90 -4.52
C ALA A 261 -4.97 -9.51 -3.30
N ALA A 262 -4.44 -9.79 -2.12
CA ALA A 262 -5.00 -9.37 -0.83
C ALA A 262 -3.95 -8.65 0.01
N ALA A 263 -4.40 -7.74 0.87
CA ALA A 263 -3.58 -6.99 1.79
C ALA A 263 -3.86 -7.36 3.25
N PHE A 264 -2.80 -7.25 4.03
CA PHE A 264 -2.77 -7.49 5.47
C PHE A 264 -2.02 -6.35 6.15
N THR A 265 -2.37 -6.05 7.39
CA THR A 265 -1.56 -5.15 8.21
C THR A 265 -0.22 -5.83 8.51
N ALA A 266 0.87 -5.09 8.28
CA ALA A 266 2.20 -5.56 8.61
C ALA A 266 2.54 -5.20 10.05
N GLU A 267 2.93 -6.19 10.85
CA GLU A 267 3.66 -5.99 12.09
C GLU A 267 4.98 -6.73 12.02
N GLY A 268 6.07 -6.00 12.21
CA GLY A 268 7.39 -6.60 12.27
C GLY A 268 8.21 -6.46 11.01
N ALA A 269 9.05 -7.45 10.77
CA ALA A 269 10.11 -7.36 9.80
C ALA A 269 9.83 -8.20 8.56
N PHE A 270 10.32 -7.71 7.45
CA PHE A 270 10.58 -8.51 6.26
C PHE A 270 11.98 -9.12 6.36
N TYR A 271 12.12 -10.37 6.02
CA TYR A 271 13.40 -11.06 5.87
C TYR A 271 13.55 -11.62 4.45
N ALA A 272 14.73 -11.43 3.87
CA ALA A 272 15.14 -12.11 2.65
C ALA A 272 16.55 -12.68 2.80
N ASP A 273 16.74 -13.93 2.35
CA ASP A 273 18.06 -14.55 2.33
C ASP A 273 19.02 -13.75 1.44
N GLY A 274 20.22 -13.47 1.95
CA GLY A 274 21.22 -12.62 1.30
C GLY A 274 21.01 -11.10 1.45
N VAL A 275 19.86 -10.64 1.94
CA VAL A 275 19.56 -9.22 2.19
C VAL A 275 19.53 -8.92 3.68
N GLY A 276 19.07 -9.86 4.48
CA GLY A 276 18.86 -9.68 5.91
C GLY A 276 17.45 -9.19 6.24
N GLN A 277 17.28 -8.62 7.42
CA GLN A 277 16.00 -8.13 7.93
C GLN A 277 15.81 -6.66 7.59
N LEU A 278 14.62 -6.31 7.11
CA LEU A 278 14.14 -4.95 6.90
C LEU A 278 12.95 -4.68 7.83
N GLY A 279 12.86 -3.45 8.35
CA GLY A 279 11.87 -3.07 9.34
C GLY A 279 12.25 -3.44 10.78
N GLU A 280 11.47 -2.96 11.74
CA GLU A 280 11.67 -3.26 13.15
C GLU A 280 11.10 -4.65 13.47
N LYS A 281 11.80 -5.40 14.32
CA LYS A 281 11.31 -6.68 14.80
C LYS A 281 10.15 -6.43 15.77
N GLY A 282 8.92 -6.49 15.26
CA GLY A 282 7.71 -6.51 16.06
C GLY A 282 7.43 -7.90 16.65
N GLU A 283 6.46 -7.98 17.51
CA GLU A 283 5.89 -9.24 17.99
C GLU A 283 4.85 -9.75 16.99
N SER A 284 5.26 -10.06 15.75
CA SER A 284 4.34 -10.65 14.78
C SER A 284 3.90 -12.02 15.26
N SER A 285 2.61 -12.29 15.22
CA SER A 285 2.04 -13.59 15.61
C SER A 285 1.97 -14.56 14.44
N PHE A 286 1.98 -14.06 13.21
CA PHE A 286 1.95 -14.84 11.97
C PHE A 286 3.00 -14.35 10.98
N SER A 287 3.42 -15.25 10.08
CA SER A 287 4.24 -14.88 8.92
C SER A 287 3.89 -15.71 7.70
N PHE A 288 3.91 -15.06 6.55
CA PHE A 288 4.09 -15.76 5.29
C PHE A 288 5.56 -16.16 5.15
N ILE A 289 5.81 -17.45 5.00
CA ILE A 289 7.15 -18.02 4.92
C ILE A 289 7.32 -18.76 3.61
N VAL A 290 8.33 -18.39 2.86
CA VAL A 290 8.81 -19.16 1.70
C VAL A 290 10.05 -19.94 2.11
N LYS A 291 9.94 -21.25 2.22
CA LYS A 291 11.06 -22.10 2.59
C LYS A 291 12.14 -22.08 1.52
N GLY A 292 13.40 -22.01 1.93
CA GLY A 292 14.53 -22.18 1.05
C GLY A 292 14.53 -23.63 0.54
N GLY A 293 14.67 -23.81 -0.79
CA GLY A 293 14.96 -25.16 -1.30
C GLY A 293 16.25 -25.66 -0.67
N ALA A 294 16.26 -26.91 -0.19
CA ALA A 294 17.49 -27.54 0.24
C ALA A 294 18.43 -27.61 -0.97
N ASN A 295 19.55 -26.88 -0.90
CA ASN A 295 20.64 -27.00 -1.86
C ASN A 295 21.35 -28.35 -1.71
#